data_35390cda6716bf16b1f77b3abdc1dee4
#
_entry.id   35390cda6716bf16b1f77b3abdc1dee4
#
_cell.length_a   1.000
_cell.length_b   1.000
_cell.length_c   1.000
_cell.angle_alpha   90.00
_cell.angle_beta   90.00
_cell.angle_gamma   90.00
#
_symmetry.space_group_name_H-M   'P 1'
#
loop_
_entity.id
_entity.type
_entity.pdbx_description
1 polymer ?
#
loop_
_entity_poly.entity_id
_entity_poly.type
_entity_poly.pdbx_seq_one_letter_code
_entity_poly.pdbx_strand_id
1 'polypeptide(L)'
;HTIGRRQRQMCIRDRLDATYVDKDGIKKVPVMLHRALFGSLERFIGILIENYAGKFPFWISPLQTVVIPISEDFEEYASKVSKKIKEAGMSSIVDLKNHNLNYKIREHSLAKVPILLICGKKEVDSNSVTIRRLDSNKQENMELNKFLKTFSALNKASSI
;
A
#
# COMPACT_ATOMS: atom_id res chain seq x y z
N HIS A 1 18.23 -27.91 -18.56
CA HIS A 1 17.29 -26.90 -17.98
C HIS A 1 16.70 -25.92 -19.00
N THR A 2 17.33 -25.71 -20.15
CA THR A 2 16.86 -24.76 -21.17
C THR A 2 15.69 -25.32 -22.02
N ILE A 3 15.63 -26.63 -22.18
CA ILE A 3 14.59 -27.32 -22.99
C ILE A 3 13.22 -27.18 -22.32
N GLY A 4 13.13 -27.31 -21.02
CA GLY A 4 11.85 -27.21 -20.28
C GLY A 4 11.18 -25.83 -20.33
N ARG A 5 11.94 -24.75 -20.49
CA ARG A 5 11.40 -23.38 -20.63
C ARG A 5 10.79 -23.15 -22.01
N ARG A 6 11.46 -23.63 -23.08
CA ARG A 6 10.94 -23.53 -24.45
C ARG A 6 9.63 -24.31 -24.61
N GLN A 7 9.56 -25.53 -24.07
CA GLN A 7 8.32 -26.33 -24.10
C GLN A 7 7.16 -25.64 -23.38
N ARG A 8 7.38 -25.02 -22.20
CA ARG A 8 6.35 -24.27 -21.50
C ARG A 8 5.83 -23.07 -22.31
N GLN A 9 6.70 -22.33 -22.98
CA GLN A 9 6.30 -21.20 -23.83
C GLN A 9 5.46 -21.67 -25.04
N MET A 10 5.85 -22.75 -25.69
CA MET A 10 5.08 -23.35 -26.77
C MET A 10 3.69 -23.79 -26.27
N CYS A 11 3.61 -24.47 -25.14
CA CYS A 11 2.34 -24.89 -24.56
C CYS A 11 1.41 -23.71 -24.21
N ILE A 12 1.94 -22.59 -23.73
CA ILE A 12 1.12 -21.40 -23.43
C ILE A 12 0.58 -20.79 -24.72
N ARG A 13 1.41 -20.64 -25.73
CA ARG A 13 1.01 -20.12 -27.05
C ARG A 13 -0.09 -20.99 -27.69
N ASP A 14 0.11 -22.30 -27.66
CA ASP A 14 -0.81 -23.25 -28.25
C ASP A 14 -2.15 -23.30 -27.50
N ARG A 15 -2.13 -23.15 -26.16
CA ARG A 15 -3.36 -23.08 -25.34
C ARG A 15 -4.15 -21.80 -25.54
N LEU A 16 -3.47 -20.68 -25.80
CA LEU A 16 -4.12 -19.39 -26.03
C LEU A 16 -4.61 -19.24 -27.46
N ASP A 17 -4.20 -20.13 -28.38
CA ASP A 17 -4.48 -20.06 -29.82
C ASP A 17 -4.35 -18.61 -30.37
N ALA A 18 -3.29 -17.96 -29.92
CA ALA A 18 -3.06 -16.55 -30.21
C ALA A 18 -2.66 -16.39 -31.68
N THR A 19 -3.53 -15.79 -32.46
CA THR A 19 -3.29 -15.49 -33.87
C THR A 19 -3.62 -14.02 -34.16
N TYR A 20 -2.95 -13.43 -35.14
CA TYR A 20 -3.30 -12.12 -35.68
C TYR A 20 -3.45 -12.18 -37.20
N VAL A 21 -4.21 -11.26 -37.76
CA VAL A 21 -4.38 -11.12 -39.19
C VAL A 21 -3.35 -10.12 -39.69
N ASP A 22 -2.49 -10.57 -40.62
CA ASP A 22 -1.49 -9.71 -41.24
C ASP A 22 -2.13 -8.80 -42.33
N LYS A 23 -1.34 -7.86 -42.84
CA LYS A 23 -1.75 -6.93 -43.92
C LYS A 23 -2.28 -7.64 -45.16
N ASP A 24 -1.80 -8.84 -45.38
CA ASP A 24 -2.22 -9.71 -46.51
C ASP A 24 -3.49 -10.52 -46.22
N GLY A 25 -4.18 -10.29 -45.10
CA GLY A 25 -5.39 -11.03 -44.68
C GLY A 25 -5.10 -12.45 -44.16
N ILE A 26 -3.86 -12.85 -44.02
CA ILE A 26 -3.46 -14.20 -43.60
C ILE A 26 -3.31 -14.24 -42.07
N LYS A 27 -3.90 -15.29 -41.44
CA LYS A 27 -3.71 -15.56 -40.01
C LYS A 27 -2.27 -16.03 -39.76
N LYS A 28 -1.56 -15.30 -38.89
CA LYS A 28 -0.20 -15.63 -38.45
C LYS A 28 -0.13 -15.75 -36.94
N VAL A 29 0.80 -16.57 -36.43
CA VAL A 29 1.06 -16.74 -35.03
C VAL A 29 2.03 -15.63 -34.57
N PRO A 30 1.72 -14.85 -33.51
CA PRO A 30 2.60 -13.80 -33.02
C PRO A 30 3.86 -14.35 -32.38
N VAL A 31 4.93 -13.56 -32.40
CA VAL A 31 6.13 -13.84 -31.62
C VAL A 31 5.82 -13.55 -30.16
N MET A 32 5.98 -14.56 -29.30
CA MET A 32 5.78 -14.42 -27.87
C MET A 32 7.10 -14.08 -27.19
N LEU A 33 7.16 -12.91 -26.55
CA LEU A 33 8.29 -12.51 -25.69
C LEU A 33 7.92 -12.78 -24.23
N HIS A 34 8.63 -13.70 -23.62
CA HIS A 34 8.50 -13.97 -22.18
C HIS A 34 9.63 -13.30 -21.41
N ARG A 35 9.30 -12.34 -20.56
CA ARG A 35 10.25 -11.64 -19.71
C ARG A 35 9.89 -11.82 -18.23
N ALA A 36 10.78 -12.39 -17.46
CA ALA A 36 10.68 -12.43 -16.01
C ALA A 36 11.66 -11.42 -15.41
N LEU A 37 11.13 -10.40 -14.70
CA LEU A 37 11.98 -9.37 -14.08
C LEU A 37 12.47 -9.80 -12.70
N PHE A 38 11.58 -10.38 -11.87
CA PHE A 38 11.87 -10.72 -10.47
C PHE A 38 11.90 -12.23 -10.18
N GLY A 39 11.78 -13.07 -11.21
CA GLY A 39 11.63 -14.51 -11.06
C GLY A 39 10.24 -14.88 -10.53
N SER A 40 10.15 -15.43 -9.32
CA SER A 40 8.88 -15.65 -8.61
C SER A 40 8.54 -14.42 -7.78
N LEU A 41 7.30 -13.95 -7.91
CA LEU A 41 6.80 -12.79 -7.16
C LEU A 41 6.83 -13.06 -5.65
N GLU A 42 6.45 -14.27 -5.24
CA GLU A 42 6.43 -14.69 -3.84
C GLU A 42 7.83 -14.65 -3.23
N ARG A 43 8.82 -15.16 -3.96
CA ARG A 43 10.21 -15.11 -3.54
C ARG A 43 10.73 -13.69 -3.43
N PHE A 44 10.37 -12.83 -4.36
CA PHE A 44 10.74 -11.42 -4.33
C PHE A 44 10.13 -10.70 -3.12
N ILE A 45 8.84 -10.93 -2.84
CA ILE A 45 8.18 -10.40 -1.64
C ILE A 45 8.86 -10.91 -0.36
N GLY A 46 9.20 -12.19 -0.30
CA GLY A 46 9.94 -12.78 0.83
C GLY A 46 11.26 -12.05 1.09
N ILE A 47 12.05 -11.81 0.04
CA ILE A 47 13.31 -11.06 0.14
C ILE A 47 13.08 -9.63 0.63
N LEU A 48 12.02 -8.95 0.16
CA LEU A 48 11.68 -7.62 0.63
C LEU A 48 11.31 -7.61 2.13
N ILE A 49 10.52 -8.59 2.58
CA ILE A 49 10.14 -8.72 3.99
C ILE A 49 11.38 -8.91 4.86
N GLU A 50 12.31 -9.76 4.44
CA GLU A 50 13.58 -9.98 5.15
C GLU A 50 14.43 -8.71 5.19
N ASN A 51 14.61 -8.05 4.05
CA ASN A 51 15.44 -6.86 3.93
C ASN A 51 14.94 -5.70 4.80
N TYR A 52 13.63 -5.49 4.84
CA TYR A 52 13.01 -4.42 5.63
C TYR A 52 12.57 -4.84 7.03
N ALA A 53 12.79 -6.11 7.44
CA ALA A 53 12.26 -6.67 8.68
C ALA A 53 10.73 -6.41 8.85
N GLY A 54 9.99 -6.42 7.73
CA GLY A 54 8.58 -6.11 7.66
C GLY A 54 8.21 -4.63 7.76
N LYS A 55 9.17 -3.73 7.99
CA LYS A 55 8.94 -2.28 8.07
C LYS A 55 9.11 -1.63 6.70
N PHE A 56 8.13 -1.78 5.86
CA PHE A 56 8.20 -1.26 4.50
C PHE A 56 8.25 0.27 4.44
N PRO A 57 8.97 0.83 3.46
CA PRO A 57 8.84 2.24 3.11
C PRO A 57 7.38 2.61 2.84
N PHE A 58 7.01 3.86 3.13
CA PHE A 58 5.61 4.32 3.06
C PHE A 58 4.94 4.00 1.72
N TRP A 59 5.63 4.24 0.60
CA TRP A 59 5.10 4.07 -0.76
C TRP A 59 4.84 2.62 -1.18
N ILE A 60 5.51 1.63 -0.56
CA ILE A 60 5.33 0.18 -0.86
C ILE A 60 4.50 -0.54 0.21
N SER A 61 4.19 0.14 1.31
CA SER A 61 3.40 -0.46 2.39
C SER A 61 1.97 -0.74 1.93
N PRO A 62 1.45 -1.99 2.10
CA PRO A 62 0.08 -2.34 1.72
C PRO A 62 -0.97 -1.52 2.46
N LEU A 63 -0.74 -1.26 3.75
CA LEU A 63 -1.53 -0.38 4.59
C LEU A 63 -0.62 0.74 5.10
N GLN A 64 -0.86 1.95 4.61
CA GLN A 64 0.01 3.09 4.88
C GLN A 64 -0.37 3.85 6.13
N THR A 65 -1.66 3.96 6.40
CA THR A 65 -2.18 4.73 7.53
C THR A 65 -3.34 4.02 8.22
N VAL A 66 -3.38 4.12 9.55
CA VAL A 66 -4.55 3.75 10.35
C VAL A 66 -5.00 4.96 11.14
N VAL A 67 -6.28 5.32 11.03
CA VAL A 67 -6.89 6.40 11.78
C VAL A 67 -7.56 5.81 13.02
N ILE A 68 -7.19 6.30 14.20
CA ILE A 68 -7.64 5.78 15.48
C ILE A 68 -8.38 6.89 16.22
N PRO A 69 -9.71 6.85 16.31
CA PRO A 69 -10.47 7.74 17.20
C PRO A 69 -10.24 7.36 18.66
N ILE A 70 -10.11 8.37 19.53
CA ILE A 70 -9.92 8.17 20.98
C ILE A 70 -11.23 7.70 21.63
N SER A 71 -12.39 8.19 21.17
CA SER A 71 -13.73 7.78 21.62
C SER A 71 -14.67 7.70 20.41
N GLU A 72 -15.85 7.10 20.63
CA GLU A 72 -16.92 6.97 19.64
C GLU A 72 -17.36 8.33 19.06
N ASP A 73 -17.35 9.39 19.88
CA ASP A 73 -17.71 10.75 19.46
C ASP A 73 -16.87 11.27 18.27
N PHE A 74 -15.66 10.74 18.06
CA PHE A 74 -14.72 11.19 17.04
C PHE A 74 -14.66 10.26 15.82
N GLU A 75 -15.48 9.23 15.74
CA GLU A 75 -15.51 8.27 14.63
C GLU A 75 -15.90 8.91 13.30
N GLU A 76 -16.84 9.85 13.35
CA GLU A 76 -17.24 10.57 12.14
C GLU A 76 -16.09 11.39 11.57
N TYR A 77 -15.33 12.08 12.42
CA TYR A 77 -14.15 12.82 12.01
C TYR A 77 -13.06 11.89 11.47
N ALA A 78 -12.77 10.79 12.17
CA ALA A 78 -11.81 9.79 11.75
C ALA A 78 -12.16 9.20 10.37
N SER A 79 -13.45 8.96 10.11
CA SER A 79 -13.95 8.48 8.83
C SER A 79 -13.76 9.52 7.72
N LYS A 80 -14.04 10.79 8.00
CA LYS A 80 -13.77 11.91 7.07
C LYS A 80 -12.27 12.04 6.74
N VAL A 81 -11.40 11.91 7.75
CA VAL A 81 -9.93 11.94 7.57
C VAL A 81 -9.50 10.77 6.68
N SER A 82 -9.93 9.55 6.98
CA SER A 82 -9.59 8.36 6.19
C SER A 82 -10.05 8.48 4.74
N LYS A 83 -11.25 9.04 4.51
CA LYS A 83 -11.78 9.27 3.16
C LYS A 83 -10.89 10.22 2.37
N LYS A 84 -10.50 11.37 2.95
CA LYS A 84 -9.58 12.33 2.32
C LYS A 84 -8.22 11.73 2.00
N ILE A 85 -7.70 10.84 2.87
CA ILE A 85 -6.44 10.13 2.65
C ILE A 85 -6.55 9.19 1.44
N LYS A 86 -7.67 8.45 1.34
CA LYS A 86 -7.94 7.58 0.18
C LYS A 86 -8.09 8.37 -1.12
N GLU A 87 -8.79 9.50 -1.08
CA GLU A 87 -8.93 10.42 -2.22
C GLU A 87 -7.58 11.00 -2.69
N ALA A 88 -6.62 11.15 -1.76
CA ALA A 88 -5.24 11.53 -2.07
C ALA A 88 -4.36 10.36 -2.59
N GLY A 89 -4.95 9.17 -2.84
CA GLY A 89 -4.27 8.00 -3.39
C GLY A 89 -3.46 7.19 -2.39
N MET A 90 -3.70 7.34 -1.09
CA MET A 90 -3.03 6.61 -0.02
C MET A 90 -3.95 5.55 0.59
N SER A 91 -3.37 4.41 1.02
CA SER A 91 -4.11 3.33 1.70
C SER A 91 -4.37 3.70 3.15
N SER A 92 -5.66 3.70 3.56
CA SER A 92 -6.07 4.06 4.91
C SER A 92 -7.25 3.22 5.39
N ILE A 93 -7.26 2.88 6.65
CA ILE A 93 -8.42 2.29 7.37
C ILE A 93 -8.69 3.07 8.64
N VAL A 94 -9.92 2.94 9.16
CA VAL A 94 -10.31 3.45 10.49
C VAL A 94 -10.45 2.27 11.44
N ASP A 95 -9.87 2.35 12.63
CA ASP A 95 -10.03 1.33 13.66
C ASP A 95 -11.16 1.73 14.62
N LEU A 96 -12.35 1.20 14.35
CA LEU A 96 -13.57 1.41 15.14
C LEU A 96 -13.77 0.35 16.23
N LYS A 97 -12.80 -0.55 16.45
CA LYS A 97 -12.90 -1.55 17.50
C LYS A 97 -13.05 -0.88 18.88
N ASN A 98 -13.88 -1.43 19.74
CA ASN A 98 -14.03 -0.92 21.10
C ASN A 98 -12.89 -1.42 22.01
N HIS A 99 -11.68 -0.90 21.76
CA HIS A 99 -10.49 -1.21 22.54
C HIS A 99 -9.81 0.07 23.03
N ASN A 100 -9.07 -0.05 24.12
CA ASN A 100 -8.25 1.04 24.65
C ASN A 100 -7.24 1.53 23.59
N LEU A 101 -7.01 2.85 23.53
CA LEU A 101 -6.10 3.50 22.60
C LEU A 101 -4.69 2.85 22.57
N ASN A 102 -4.14 2.55 23.74
CA ASN A 102 -2.83 1.91 23.84
C ASN A 102 -2.80 0.51 23.21
N TYR A 103 -3.88 -0.24 23.32
CA TYR A 103 -4.02 -1.54 22.69
C TYR A 103 -4.07 -1.42 21.17
N LYS A 104 -4.90 -0.51 20.64
CA LYS A 104 -4.98 -0.23 19.20
C LYS A 104 -3.61 0.17 18.64
N ILE A 105 -2.91 1.09 19.31
CA ILE A 105 -1.57 1.51 18.91
C ILE A 105 -0.60 0.33 18.88
N ARG A 106 -0.63 -0.54 19.90
CA ARG A 106 0.22 -1.73 19.95
C ARG A 106 -0.11 -2.73 18.84
N GLU A 107 -1.38 -3.01 18.61
CA GLU A 107 -1.84 -3.93 17.55
C GLU A 107 -1.31 -3.49 16.18
N HIS A 108 -1.51 -2.23 15.82
CA HIS A 108 -1.07 -1.70 14.53
C HIS A 108 0.45 -1.50 14.44
N SER A 109 1.13 -1.25 15.54
CA SER A 109 2.60 -1.22 15.57
C SER A 109 3.20 -2.61 15.36
N LEU A 110 2.59 -3.67 15.92
CA LEU A 110 2.98 -5.06 15.66
C LEU A 110 2.72 -5.45 14.20
N ALA A 111 1.62 -4.97 13.62
CA ALA A 111 1.31 -5.12 12.20
C ALA A 111 2.21 -4.29 11.27
N LYS A 112 3.19 -3.55 11.83
CA LYS A 112 4.17 -2.73 11.08
C LYS A 112 3.55 -1.65 10.22
N VAL A 113 2.40 -1.10 10.62
CA VAL A 113 1.80 0.04 9.93
C VAL A 113 2.70 1.27 10.12
N PRO A 114 3.14 1.92 9.03
CA PRO A 114 4.14 3.00 9.13
C PRO A 114 3.63 4.24 9.86
N ILE A 115 2.34 4.56 9.74
CA ILE A 115 1.76 5.77 10.31
C ILE A 115 0.43 5.50 11.00
N LEU A 116 0.31 5.93 12.24
CA LEU A 116 -0.92 5.96 13.01
C LEU A 116 -1.37 7.41 13.19
N LEU A 117 -2.63 7.69 12.91
CA LEU A 117 -3.26 8.99 13.06
C LEU A 117 -4.24 8.92 14.22
N ILE A 118 -3.99 9.69 15.26
CA ILE A 118 -4.85 9.73 16.44
C ILE A 118 -5.76 10.93 16.31
N CYS A 119 -7.06 10.72 16.49
CA CYS A 119 -8.09 11.75 16.42
C CYS A 119 -8.83 11.85 17.75
N GLY A 120 -8.72 12.98 18.41
CA GLY A 120 -9.43 13.35 19.62
C GLY A 120 -10.07 14.73 19.49
N LYS A 121 -10.56 15.28 20.60
CA LYS A 121 -11.26 16.57 20.62
C LYS A 121 -10.42 17.72 20.04
N LYS A 122 -9.15 17.80 20.42
CA LYS A 122 -8.23 18.85 19.93
C LYS A 122 -8.06 18.79 18.41
N GLU A 123 -7.93 17.59 17.87
CA GLU A 123 -7.75 17.34 16.45
C GLU A 123 -9.01 17.69 15.65
N VAL A 124 -10.18 17.42 16.21
CA VAL A 124 -11.47 17.82 15.61
C VAL A 124 -11.59 19.34 15.56
N ASP A 125 -11.35 20.02 16.69
CA ASP A 125 -11.50 21.48 16.80
C ASP A 125 -10.52 22.24 15.90
N SER A 126 -9.30 21.73 15.73
CA SER A 126 -8.24 22.37 14.93
C SER A 126 -8.10 21.81 13.51
N ASN A 127 -8.98 20.88 13.08
CA ASN A 127 -8.89 20.18 11.79
C ASN A 127 -7.48 19.63 11.52
N SER A 128 -6.91 19.01 12.52
CA SER A 128 -5.56 18.44 12.54
C SER A 128 -5.57 16.95 12.83
N VAL A 129 -4.42 16.31 12.76
CA VAL A 129 -4.20 14.91 13.12
C VAL A 129 -2.92 14.79 13.94
N THR A 130 -2.95 13.97 14.97
CA THR A 130 -1.74 13.61 15.71
C THR A 130 -1.12 12.38 15.07
N ILE A 131 0.08 12.55 14.52
CA ILE A 131 0.84 11.55 13.78
C ILE A 131 1.77 10.81 14.74
N ARG A 132 1.72 9.49 14.71
CA ARG A 132 2.70 8.61 15.35
C ARG A 132 3.33 7.73 14.29
N ARG A 133 4.65 7.76 14.16
CA ARG A 133 5.43 6.91 13.25
C ARG A 133 5.82 5.60 13.92
N LEU A 134 5.93 4.52 13.16
CA LEU A 134 6.19 3.17 13.65
C LEU A 134 7.42 3.09 14.57
N ASP A 135 8.51 3.74 14.22
CA ASP A 135 9.78 3.64 14.94
C ASP A 135 10.03 4.82 15.90
N SER A 136 9.03 5.66 16.14
CA SER A 136 9.16 6.84 16.98
C SER A 136 8.05 6.91 18.02
N ASN A 137 8.45 7.12 19.28
CA ASN A 137 7.49 7.47 20.32
C ASN A 137 7.06 8.94 20.29
N LYS A 138 7.66 9.72 19.39
CA LYS A 138 7.30 11.13 19.22
C LYS A 138 5.96 11.24 18.51
N GLN A 139 5.12 12.10 19.04
CA GLN A 139 3.85 12.47 18.43
C GLN A 139 3.99 13.89 17.87
N GLU A 140 3.55 14.06 16.65
CA GLU A 140 3.55 15.36 15.97
C GLU A 140 2.11 15.71 15.61
N ASN A 141 1.66 16.89 16.04
CA ASN A 141 0.37 17.40 15.57
C ASN A 141 0.59 18.16 14.26
N MET A 142 -0.22 17.85 13.26
CA MET A 142 -0.13 18.47 11.94
C MET A 142 -1.51 18.75 11.37
N GLU A 143 -1.68 19.89 10.74
CA GLU A 143 -2.90 20.20 9.99
C GLU A 143 -3.14 19.16 8.90
N LEU A 144 -4.40 18.73 8.72
CA LEU A 144 -4.76 17.67 7.78
C LEU A 144 -4.32 17.97 6.34
N ASN A 145 -4.48 19.20 5.87
CA ASN A 145 -4.08 19.59 4.51
C ASN A 145 -2.55 19.50 4.32
N LYS A 146 -1.78 19.87 5.34
CA LYS A 146 -0.32 19.75 5.33
C LYS A 146 0.10 18.28 5.33
N PHE A 147 -0.56 17.44 6.14
CA PHE A 147 -0.37 16.00 6.14
C PHE A 147 -0.58 15.41 4.75
N LEU A 148 -1.72 15.68 4.12
CA LEU A 148 -2.05 15.17 2.79
C LEU A 148 -1.00 15.54 1.74
N LYS A 149 -0.56 16.81 1.71
CA LYS A 149 0.48 17.27 0.78
C LYS A 149 1.82 16.56 1.00
N THR A 150 2.27 16.48 2.25
CA THR A 150 3.57 15.88 2.60
C THR A 150 3.60 14.39 2.28
N PHE A 151 2.58 13.63 2.69
CA PHE A 151 2.57 12.19 2.54
C PHE A 151 2.15 11.73 1.15
N SER A 152 1.35 12.51 0.42
CA SER A 152 1.11 12.25 -1.00
C SER A 152 2.39 12.38 -1.84
N ALA A 153 3.29 13.29 -1.49
CA ALA A 153 4.60 13.39 -2.13
C ALA A 153 5.48 12.15 -1.83
N LEU A 154 5.43 11.64 -0.58
CA LEU A 154 6.14 10.42 -0.19
C LEU A 154 5.54 9.14 -0.79
N ASN A 155 4.25 9.16 -1.15
CA ASN A 155 3.57 8.04 -1.78
C ASN A 155 3.91 7.89 -3.27
N LYS A 156 4.27 8.97 -3.94
CA LYS A 156 4.86 8.88 -5.27
C LYS A 156 6.21 8.21 -5.06
N ALA A 157 6.40 7.03 -5.68
CA ALA A 157 7.69 6.36 -5.67
C ALA A 157 8.75 7.42 -5.88
N SER A 158 9.64 7.55 -4.92
CA SER A 158 10.75 8.48 -5.02
C SER A 158 11.34 8.28 -6.40
N SER A 159 11.20 9.26 -7.25
CA SER A 159 11.91 9.26 -8.54
C SER A 159 13.37 9.06 -8.18
N ILE A 160 13.80 7.82 -8.41
CA ILE A 160 15.21 7.41 -8.33
C ILE A 160 15.99 8.23 -9.31
#